data_a0bb0c097697fbe9009eb078665fb720
#
_entry.id   a0bb0c097697fbe9009eb078665fb720
#
_cell.length_a   1.000
_cell.length_b   1.000
_cell.length_c   1.000
_cell.angle_alpha   90.00
_cell.angle_beta   90.00
_cell.angle_gamma   90.00
#
_symmetry.space_group_name_H-M   'P 1'
#
loop_
_entity.id
_entity.type
_entity.pdbx_description
1 polymer ?
#
loop_
_entity_poly.entity_id
_entity_poly.type
_entity_poly.pdbx_seq_one_letter_code
_entity_poly.pdbx_strand_id
1 'polypeptide(L)'
;MIGIYLLIAALSFLFLYFAVKKIILNVDGKALLEPIKMDIYPEFCEVINDKIRAFKDRIEEIKLKNQTDKDQFLEKLSDASRELTFIQTMNLSNKNNNIWENELFEFLEKIENILIYFLENGEEESENLRKFLMQEFQRLKFKSGN
;
A
#
# COMPACT_ATOMS: atom_id res chain seq x y z
N MET A 1 -5.01 18.94 -15.65
CA MET A 1 -3.57 18.95 -15.32
C MET A 1 -3.23 18.14 -14.07
N ILE A 2 -4.06 18.20 -13.04
CA ILE A 2 -3.82 17.43 -11.82
C ILE A 2 -3.78 15.93 -12.11
N GLY A 3 -4.65 15.44 -13.01
CA GLY A 3 -4.69 14.03 -13.38
C GLY A 3 -3.40 13.52 -14.02
N ILE A 4 -2.68 14.39 -14.73
CA ILE A 4 -1.41 14.03 -15.36
C ILE A 4 -0.33 13.82 -14.29
N TYR A 5 -0.30 14.67 -13.28
CA TYR A 5 0.65 14.53 -12.16
C TYR A 5 0.40 13.26 -11.38
N LEU A 6 -0.86 12.92 -11.17
CA LEU A 6 -1.23 11.68 -10.48
C LEU A 6 -0.78 10.46 -11.27
N LEU A 7 -0.97 10.49 -12.59
CA LEU A 7 -0.55 9.41 -13.45
C LEU A 7 0.97 9.25 -13.43
N ILE A 8 1.70 10.36 -13.50
CA ILE A 8 3.16 10.36 -13.44
C ILE A 8 3.64 9.85 -12.09
N ALA A 9 2.99 10.27 -10.99
CA ALA A 9 3.35 9.80 -9.66
C ALA A 9 3.12 8.30 -9.51
N ALA A 10 2.00 7.80 -10.00
CA ALA A 10 1.71 6.36 -9.98
C ALA A 10 2.70 5.57 -10.83
N LEU A 11 3.03 6.08 -12.01
CA LEU A 11 4.02 5.46 -12.88
C LEU A 11 5.41 5.49 -12.25
N SER A 12 5.76 6.58 -11.57
CA SER A 12 7.05 6.68 -10.88
C SER A 12 7.14 5.67 -9.75
N PHE A 13 6.06 5.49 -9.01
CA PHE A 13 6.00 4.50 -7.95
C PHE A 13 6.16 3.09 -8.51
N LEU A 14 5.46 2.78 -9.59
CA LEU A 14 5.59 1.51 -10.30
C LEU A 14 7.02 1.29 -10.76
N PHE A 15 7.61 2.31 -11.35
CA PHE A 15 8.96 2.23 -11.90
C PHE A 15 9.98 1.95 -10.79
N LEU A 16 9.88 2.69 -9.69
CA LEU A 16 10.75 2.46 -8.53
C LEU A 16 10.56 1.07 -7.97
N TYR A 17 9.33 0.63 -7.87
CA TYR A 17 9.01 -0.70 -7.36
C TYR A 17 9.63 -1.78 -8.24
N PHE A 18 9.44 -1.70 -9.57
CA PHE A 18 10.03 -2.66 -10.49
C PHE A 18 11.54 -2.59 -10.53
N ALA A 19 12.11 -1.37 -10.42
CA ALA A 19 13.57 -1.21 -10.39
C ALA A 19 14.16 -1.87 -9.16
N VAL A 20 13.57 -1.63 -8.00
CA VAL A 20 14.01 -2.25 -6.75
C VAL A 20 13.86 -3.77 -6.83
N LYS A 21 12.73 -4.24 -7.36
CA LYS A 21 12.49 -5.67 -7.54
C LYS A 21 13.51 -6.29 -8.49
N LYS A 22 13.83 -5.61 -9.59
CA LYS A 22 14.79 -6.10 -10.56
C LYS A 22 16.19 -6.18 -9.98
N ILE A 23 16.58 -5.18 -9.20
CA ILE A 23 17.87 -5.16 -8.51
C ILE A 23 17.92 -6.31 -7.51
N ILE A 24 16.87 -6.52 -6.75
CA ILE A 24 16.78 -7.61 -5.78
C ILE A 24 16.88 -8.96 -6.49
N LEU A 25 16.19 -9.12 -7.61
CA LEU A 25 16.23 -10.36 -8.37
C LEU A 25 17.64 -10.64 -8.92
N ASN A 26 18.34 -9.59 -9.38
CA ASN A 26 19.69 -9.75 -9.89
C ASN A 26 20.70 -10.08 -8.79
N VAL A 27 20.53 -9.45 -7.63
CA VAL A 27 21.38 -9.75 -6.47
C VAL A 27 21.02 -11.09 -5.86
N ASP A 28 19.74 -11.43 -5.88
CA ASP A 28 19.19 -12.62 -5.28
C ASP A 28 19.28 -13.86 -6.16
N GLY A 29 19.96 -13.79 -7.30
CA GLY A 29 20.26 -15.01 -8.02
C GLY A 29 20.94 -16.05 -7.17
N LYS A 30 21.59 -15.58 -6.09
CA LYS A 30 22.24 -16.46 -5.12
C LYS A 30 21.41 -16.62 -3.84
N ALA A 31 20.52 -15.68 -3.55
CA ALA A 31 19.71 -15.68 -2.33
C ALA A 31 18.32 -16.24 -2.57
N LEU A 32 18.08 -16.79 -3.74
CA LEU A 32 16.82 -17.45 -4.08
C LEU A 32 16.49 -18.62 -3.16
N LEU A 33 17.42 -18.99 -2.34
CA LEU A 33 17.30 -20.13 -1.44
C LEU A 33 16.74 -19.75 -0.08
N GLU A 34 16.49 -18.47 0.17
CA GLU A 34 15.94 -18.05 1.45
C GLU A 34 14.44 -17.85 1.37
N PRO A 35 13.65 -18.83 1.81
CA PRO A 35 12.18 -18.76 1.71
C PRO A 35 11.54 -17.87 2.75
N ILE A 36 12.32 -17.29 3.64
CA ILE A 36 11.84 -16.57 4.82
C ILE A 36 11.22 -15.22 4.45
N LYS A 37 11.46 -14.75 3.25
CA LYS A 37 11.01 -13.43 2.80
C LYS A 37 9.51 -13.32 2.59
N MET A 38 8.80 -14.43 2.65
CA MET A 38 7.35 -14.45 2.48
C MET A 38 6.60 -13.83 3.66
N ASP A 39 7.22 -13.80 4.82
CA ASP A 39 6.58 -13.31 6.03
C ASP A 39 6.42 -11.79 6.05
N ILE A 40 7.12 -11.09 5.18
CA ILE A 40 7.00 -9.62 5.15
C ILE A 40 5.65 -9.15 4.62
N TYR A 41 5.01 -9.93 3.76
CA TYR A 41 3.74 -9.51 3.17
C TYR A 41 2.60 -9.46 4.19
N PRO A 42 2.42 -10.49 5.04
CA PRO A 42 1.43 -10.37 6.11
C PRO A 42 1.71 -9.21 7.07
N GLU A 43 2.96 -9.00 7.44
CA GLU A 43 3.33 -7.87 8.29
C GLU A 43 3.07 -6.54 7.60
N PHE A 44 3.36 -6.47 6.30
CA PHE A 44 3.09 -5.28 5.52
C PHE A 44 1.59 -4.98 5.45
N CYS A 45 0.76 -6.03 5.32
CA CYS A 45 -0.68 -5.87 5.38
C CYS A 45 -1.13 -5.28 6.71
N GLU A 46 -0.50 -5.69 7.81
CA GLU A 46 -0.80 -5.12 9.13
C GLU A 46 -0.46 -3.63 9.18
N VAL A 47 0.68 -3.24 8.60
CA VAL A 47 1.07 -1.84 8.54
C VAL A 47 0.05 -1.03 7.75
N ILE A 48 -0.38 -1.54 6.61
CA ILE A 48 -1.39 -0.87 5.78
C ILE A 48 -2.70 -0.72 6.56
N ASN A 49 -3.11 -1.78 7.23
CA ASN A 49 -4.35 -1.76 8.01
C ASN A 49 -4.30 -0.75 9.15
N ASP A 50 -3.15 -0.64 9.81
CA ASP A 50 -2.95 0.36 10.86
C ASP A 50 -3.10 1.77 10.30
N LYS A 51 -2.63 2.01 9.09
CA LYS A 51 -2.79 3.31 8.44
C LYS A 51 -4.25 3.60 8.11
N ILE A 52 -4.98 2.59 7.65
CA ILE A 52 -6.43 2.75 7.41
C ILE A 52 -7.14 3.10 8.71
N ARG A 53 -6.82 2.42 9.79
CA ARG A 53 -7.38 2.72 11.11
C ARG A 53 -7.05 4.15 11.55
N ALA A 54 -5.82 4.58 11.32
CA ALA A 54 -5.41 5.93 11.68
C ALA A 54 -6.25 6.99 10.95
N PHE A 55 -6.56 6.76 9.68
CA PHE A 55 -7.45 7.67 8.98
C PHE A 55 -8.85 7.69 9.58
N LYS A 56 -9.37 6.53 9.95
CA LYS A 56 -10.69 6.44 10.60
C LYS A 56 -10.70 7.18 11.95
N ASP A 57 -9.64 6.99 12.73
CA ASP A 57 -9.55 7.60 14.06
C ASP A 57 -9.43 9.11 13.98
N ARG A 58 -8.82 9.64 12.92
CA ARG A 58 -8.65 11.07 12.72
C ARG A 58 -9.73 11.71 11.86
N ILE A 59 -10.84 11.02 11.66
CA ILE A 59 -11.89 11.49 10.74
C ILE A 59 -12.40 12.88 11.10
N GLU A 60 -12.44 13.21 12.39
CA GLU A 60 -12.91 14.53 12.82
C GLU A 60 -11.91 15.64 12.50
N GLU A 61 -10.64 15.30 12.34
CA GLU A 61 -9.57 16.25 12.04
C GLU A 61 -9.30 16.37 10.54
N ILE A 62 -9.72 15.39 9.76
CA ILE A 62 -9.46 15.35 8.33
C ILE A 62 -10.45 16.25 7.60
N LYS A 63 -9.93 17.05 6.67
CA LYS A 63 -10.75 17.92 5.84
C LYS A 63 -11.18 17.17 4.59
N LEU A 64 -12.47 16.94 4.48
CA LEU A 64 -13.06 16.32 3.30
C LEU A 64 -13.45 17.42 2.30
N LYS A 65 -13.42 17.07 1.01
CA LYS A 65 -13.90 17.97 -0.04
C LYS A 65 -15.36 18.36 0.18
N ASN A 66 -16.13 17.40 0.69
CA ASN A 66 -17.53 17.58 1.04
C ASN A 66 -17.78 16.89 2.37
N GLN A 67 -18.14 17.67 3.39
CA GLN A 67 -18.35 17.13 4.73
C GLN A 67 -19.51 16.14 4.81
N THR A 68 -20.43 16.19 3.87
CA THR A 68 -21.54 15.23 3.82
C THR A 68 -21.09 13.84 3.42
N ASP A 69 -19.88 13.68 2.89
CA ASP A 69 -19.34 12.40 2.44
C ASP A 69 -18.60 11.63 3.55
N LYS A 70 -18.63 12.14 4.77
CA LYS A 70 -17.91 11.53 5.89
C LYS A 70 -18.26 10.06 6.09
N ASP A 71 -19.55 9.74 6.13
CA ASP A 71 -20.00 8.36 6.32
C ASP A 71 -19.60 7.48 5.15
N GLN A 72 -19.66 8.02 3.94
CA GLN A 72 -19.28 7.30 2.74
C GLN A 72 -17.77 7.02 2.74
N PHE A 73 -16.97 7.99 3.15
CA PHE A 73 -15.53 7.82 3.28
C PHE A 73 -15.19 6.72 4.29
N LEU A 74 -15.83 6.76 5.46
CA LEU A 74 -15.63 5.71 6.48
C LEU A 74 -16.02 4.34 5.96
N GLU A 75 -17.12 4.26 5.22
CA GLU A 75 -17.56 3.00 4.63
C GLU A 75 -16.53 2.47 3.64
N LYS A 76 -16.00 3.34 2.78
CA LYS A 76 -14.97 2.95 1.82
C LYS A 76 -13.71 2.47 2.51
N LEU A 77 -13.30 3.12 3.58
CA LEU A 77 -12.14 2.68 4.35
C LEU A 77 -12.40 1.33 5.03
N SER A 78 -13.60 1.11 5.52
CA SER A 78 -13.97 -0.16 6.14
C SER A 78 -13.99 -1.29 5.11
N ASP A 79 -14.52 -1.02 3.92
CA ASP A 79 -14.51 -1.99 2.83
C ASP A 79 -13.07 -2.32 2.41
N ALA A 80 -12.22 -1.31 2.36
CA ALA A 80 -10.81 -1.52 2.03
C ALA A 80 -10.13 -2.39 3.09
N SER A 81 -10.42 -2.17 4.35
CA SER A 81 -9.84 -2.96 5.43
C SER A 81 -10.25 -4.44 5.31
N ARG A 82 -11.51 -4.68 4.94
CA ARG A 82 -11.99 -6.06 4.72
C ARG A 82 -11.31 -6.69 3.51
N GLU A 83 -11.17 -5.93 2.44
CA GLU A 83 -10.48 -6.41 1.23
C GLU A 83 -9.03 -6.77 1.55
N LEU A 84 -8.35 -5.94 2.32
CA LEU A 84 -6.97 -6.21 2.73
C LEU A 84 -6.88 -7.49 3.56
N THR A 85 -7.80 -7.68 4.49
CA THR A 85 -7.85 -8.90 5.29
C THR A 85 -8.09 -10.13 4.40
N PHE A 86 -8.94 -9.97 3.39
CA PHE A 86 -9.19 -11.04 2.43
C PHE A 86 -7.92 -11.38 1.64
N ILE A 87 -7.22 -10.36 1.13
CA ILE A 87 -5.97 -10.56 0.42
C ILE A 87 -4.95 -11.29 1.30
N GLN A 88 -4.81 -10.84 2.54
CA GLN A 88 -3.89 -11.44 3.49
C GLN A 88 -4.23 -12.90 3.74
N THR A 89 -5.51 -13.19 4.01
CA THR A 89 -5.95 -14.53 4.34
C THR A 89 -5.81 -15.48 3.16
N MET A 90 -6.21 -15.06 1.97
CA MET A 90 -6.17 -15.90 0.78
C MET A 90 -4.76 -16.23 0.34
N ASN A 91 -3.80 -15.37 0.66
CA ASN A 91 -2.43 -15.55 0.20
C ASN A 91 -1.47 -16.03 1.27
N LEU A 92 -1.96 -16.38 2.46
CA LEU A 92 -1.10 -16.85 3.54
C LEU A 92 -0.26 -18.08 3.16
N SER A 93 -0.83 -18.99 2.41
CA SER A 93 -0.15 -20.19 1.95
C SER A 93 0.52 -20.02 0.59
N ASN A 94 0.37 -18.86 -0.03
CA ASN A 94 0.87 -18.61 -1.37
C ASN A 94 2.34 -18.22 -1.30
N LYS A 95 3.18 -18.99 -1.98
CA LYS A 95 4.62 -18.75 -2.00
C LYS A 95 5.06 -17.90 -3.19
N ASN A 96 4.13 -17.44 -4.00
CA ASN A 96 4.44 -16.64 -5.17
C ASN A 96 4.41 -15.14 -4.82
N ASN A 97 5.60 -14.55 -4.72
CA ASN A 97 5.75 -13.14 -4.41
C ASN A 97 5.04 -12.24 -5.42
N ASN A 98 5.01 -12.65 -6.68
CA ASN A 98 4.38 -11.84 -7.73
C ASN A 98 2.88 -11.66 -7.49
N ILE A 99 2.21 -12.70 -7.00
CA ILE A 99 0.78 -12.61 -6.70
C ILE A 99 0.55 -11.65 -5.54
N TRP A 100 1.32 -11.77 -4.46
CA TRP A 100 1.25 -10.84 -3.35
C TRP A 100 1.45 -9.40 -3.80
N GLU A 101 2.51 -9.18 -4.56
CA GLU A 101 2.88 -7.84 -5.01
C GLU A 101 1.81 -7.23 -5.89
N ASN A 102 1.28 -7.99 -6.84
CA ASN A 102 0.25 -7.51 -7.75
C ASN A 102 -1.03 -7.15 -7.01
N GLU A 103 -1.48 -8.02 -6.12
CA GLU A 103 -2.71 -7.77 -5.36
C GLU A 103 -2.56 -6.58 -4.41
N LEU A 104 -1.44 -6.50 -3.71
CA LEU A 104 -1.18 -5.37 -2.81
C LEU A 104 -1.04 -4.07 -3.60
N PHE A 105 -0.40 -4.12 -4.75
CA PHE A 105 -0.23 -2.95 -5.58
C PHE A 105 -1.58 -2.40 -6.05
N GLU A 106 -2.44 -3.28 -6.55
CA GLU A 106 -3.80 -2.89 -6.95
C GLU A 106 -4.59 -2.34 -5.78
N PHE A 107 -4.43 -2.95 -4.62
CA PHE A 107 -5.09 -2.50 -3.41
C PHE A 107 -4.64 -1.09 -3.02
N LEU A 108 -3.34 -0.84 -3.04
CA LEU A 108 -2.79 0.48 -2.69
C LEU A 108 -3.27 1.55 -3.65
N GLU A 109 -3.39 1.22 -4.93
CA GLU A 109 -3.95 2.14 -5.92
C GLU A 109 -5.38 2.51 -5.56
N LYS A 110 -6.18 1.56 -5.12
CA LYS A 110 -7.54 1.83 -4.66
C LYS A 110 -7.56 2.78 -3.46
N ILE A 111 -6.68 2.56 -2.49
CA ILE A 111 -6.58 3.43 -1.32
C ILE A 111 -6.21 4.85 -1.73
N GLU A 112 -5.23 4.99 -2.62
CA GLU A 112 -4.84 6.31 -3.11
C GLU A 112 -6.01 7.02 -3.79
N ASN A 113 -6.76 6.29 -4.60
CA ASN A 113 -7.93 6.85 -5.29
C ASN A 113 -9.00 7.29 -4.30
N ILE A 114 -9.22 6.53 -3.23
CA ILE A 114 -10.16 6.91 -2.18
C ILE A 114 -9.71 8.21 -1.51
N LEU A 115 -8.45 8.31 -1.15
CA LEU A 115 -7.93 9.52 -0.51
C LEU A 115 -8.06 10.74 -1.42
N ILE A 116 -7.72 10.59 -2.68
CA ILE A 116 -7.79 11.68 -3.65
C ILE A 116 -9.23 12.11 -3.87
N TYR A 117 -10.15 11.17 -3.91
CA TYR A 117 -11.55 11.46 -4.16
C TYR A 117 -12.21 12.20 -3.00
N PHE A 118 -11.95 11.78 -1.77
CA PHE A 118 -12.67 12.29 -0.60
C PHE A 118 -11.98 13.44 0.12
N LEU A 119 -10.64 13.45 0.15
CA LEU A 119 -9.90 14.42 0.95
C LEU A 119 -9.59 15.68 0.16
N GLU A 120 -9.65 16.82 0.86
CA GLU A 120 -9.29 18.10 0.27
C GLU A 120 -7.81 18.12 -0.15
N ASN A 121 -6.94 17.55 0.69
CA ASN A 121 -5.52 17.40 0.40
C ASN A 121 -5.17 15.95 0.05
N GLY A 122 -6.05 15.29 -0.72
CA GLY A 122 -5.91 13.86 -1.02
C GLY A 122 -4.63 13.49 -1.71
N GLU A 123 -4.13 14.35 -2.62
CA GLU A 123 -2.88 14.09 -3.32
C GLU A 123 -1.69 14.07 -2.37
N GLU A 124 -1.64 15.02 -1.46
CA GLU A 124 -0.58 15.11 -0.47
C GLU A 124 -0.64 13.92 0.48
N GLU A 125 -1.82 13.58 0.97
CA GLU A 125 -2.00 12.43 1.86
C GLU A 125 -1.65 11.13 1.16
N SER A 126 -2.03 10.99 -0.10
CA SER A 126 -1.71 9.81 -0.90
C SER A 126 -0.20 9.67 -1.08
N GLU A 127 0.49 10.77 -1.37
CA GLU A 127 1.93 10.76 -1.52
C GLU A 127 2.64 10.43 -0.22
N ASN A 128 2.18 11.01 0.89
CA ASN A 128 2.74 10.73 2.21
C ASN A 128 2.56 9.26 2.58
N LEU A 129 1.38 8.71 2.31
CA LEU A 129 1.11 7.30 2.54
C LEU A 129 2.05 6.42 1.73
N ARG A 130 2.24 6.75 0.46
CA ARG A 130 3.13 6.00 -0.43
C ARG A 130 4.56 5.98 0.10
N LYS A 131 5.07 7.14 0.48
CA LYS A 131 6.43 7.25 1.02
C LYS A 131 6.58 6.43 2.30
N PHE A 132 5.61 6.54 3.18
CA PHE A 132 5.62 5.79 4.43
C PHE A 132 5.63 4.29 4.17
N LEU A 133 4.76 3.82 3.29
CA LEU A 133 4.64 2.39 3.00
C LEU A 133 5.90 1.86 2.30
N MET A 134 6.51 2.66 1.43
CA MET A 134 7.77 2.26 0.82
C MET A 134 8.87 2.07 1.87
N GLN A 135 8.98 3.01 2.80
CA GLN A 135 9.95 2.91 3.87
C GLN A 135 9.72 1.69 4.75
N GLU A 136 8.46 1.44 5.09
CA GLU A 136 8.11 0.28 5.92
C GLU A 136 8.36 -1.03 5.19
N PHE A 137 8.07 -1.08 3.90
CA PHE A 137 8.33 -2.28 3.12
C PHE A 137 9.83 -2.58 3.07
N GLN A 138 10.66 -1.57 2.87
CA GLN A 138 12.09 -1.74 2.89
C GLN A 138 12.60 -2.15 4.27
N ARG A 139 12.06 -1.54 5.31
CA ARG A 139 12.43 -1.90 6.69
C ARG A 139 12.14 -3.37 6.96
N LEU A 140 10.99 -3.85 6.54
CA LEU A 140 10.61 -5.25 6.71
C LEU A 140 11.54 -6.18 5.93
N LYS A 141 11.91 -5.77 4.72
CA LYS A 141 12.86 -6.54 3.91
C LYS A 141 14.21 -6.65 4.60
N PHE A 142 14.73 -5.54 5.12
CA PHE A 142 16.01 -5.57 5.84
C PHE A 142 15.93 -6.45 7.07
N LYS A 143 14.84 -6.33 7.82
CA LYS A 143 14.65 -7.13 9.03
C LYS A 143 14.61 -8.61 8.72
N SER A 144 13.95 -9.01 7.63
CA SER A 144 13.86 -10.43 7.26
C SER A 144 15.12 -10.95 6.59
N GLY A 145 15.94 -10.06 6.05
CA GLY A 145 17.21 -10.44 5.41
C GLY A 145 18.34 -10.68 6.39
N ASN A 146 18.13 -10.34 7.64
CA ASN A 146 19.08 -10.60 8.70
C ASN A 146 18.65 -11.82 9.50
#